data_2d3c822cc1b5c7880d44859a12c067c0
#
_entry.id   2d3c822cc1b5c7880d44859a12c067c0
#
_cell.length_a   1.000
_cell.length_b   1.000
_cell.length_c   1.000
_cell.angle_alpha   90.00
_cell.angle_beta   90.00
_cell.angle_gamma   90.00
#
_symmetry.space_group_name_H-M   'P 1'
#
loop_
_entity.id
_entity.type
_entity.pdbx_description
1 polymer ?
#
loop_
_entity_poly.entity_id
_entity_poly.type
_entity_poly.pdbx_seq_one_letter_code
_entity_poly.pdbx_strand_id
1 'polypeptide(L)'
;MGITDWLLKPLGWLFARHPDWRDAFGRLLLWIGRPYYWALAAVFALFGGWNLLGHPLDNQLAHESFDLLMRQRPIAYPADSEVVVLDIDEASLAAMRSQYGRWPWPREVLGTTAAKLEAGGVRAVIFDILFSDEDVINPASEAAFDKYVISSSKSFFPAVRLNPIDDSASQITLSMLHFAQPDHDLPAAQVNGRRTIAVMTPYFKSMYDGARIGTNNIHPDTDNVVRWYDSFEALAGYRIPSLPYRVAQVLGWPLPQRAHNLINWPKGLPPYRTLGFARVLEAARTNDDAFFAQLSGKIVVIGSTAPDLNDIKATPMDSRYPGVYVLATVVDNIKNNRFLRPLSPGWIWGLELLMLAASAQLFTRTNQALTVAKYFFIVPAVLLAISLLSVSVSDLLVDLSVPAAVVLGYFTFAKLFDTNVRGFIAGTGPFAATVREAAGKLQIACLPLSVSRTQVLALLVKRGSPVKLWEPECAGLGKIWAAQGWVLWRWFLPADATPASDLDIEWSDVPVSEAQDGSFSLAAAIATAAAKAAREKQ
;
A
#
# COMPACT_ATOMS: atom_id res chain seq x y z
N MET A 1 25.59 3.39 -14.89
CA MET A 1 24.65 4.32 -15.57
C MET A 1 23.58 4.64 -14.54
N GLY A 2 23.63 5.84 -13.93
CA GLY A 2 22.74 6.17 -12.81
C GLY A 2 21.34 6.51 -13.31
N ILE A 3 20.34 6.32 -12.43
CA ILE A 3 18.93 6.72 -12.65
C ILE A 3 18.83 8.20 -13.09
N THR A 4 19.76 9.03 -12.66
CA THR A 4 19.92 10.44 -13.08
C THR A 4 20.19 10.61 -14.57
N ASP A 5 20.97 9.70 -15.20
CA ASP A 5 21.25 9.76 -16.63
C ASP A 5 20.02 9.47 -17.48
N TRP A 6 19.12 8.61 -16.99
CA TRP A 6 17.89 8.24 -17.70
C TRP A 6 16.84 9.35 -17.64
N LEU A 7 16.68 10.01 -16.49
CA LEU A 7 15.73 11.13 -16.29
C LEU A 7 16.19 12.43 -16.98
N LEU A 8 17.51 12.64 -17.12
CA LEU A 8 18.06 13.86 -17.73
C LEU A 8 18.25 13.75 -19.26
N LYS A 9 18.28 12.55 -19.83
CA LYS A 9 18.40 12.38 -21.29
C LYS A 9 17.32 13.12 -22.09
N PRO A 10 15.99 13.04 -21.75
CA PRO A 10 14.96 13.77 -22.49
C PRO A 10 15.11 15.30 -22.33
N LEU A 11 15.50 15.77 -21.14
CA LEU A 11 15.75 17.20 -20.90
C LEU A 11 17.03 17.66 -21.62
N GLY A 12 18.07 16.84 -21.65
CA GLY A 12 19.28 17.10 -22.40
C GLY A 12 19.04 17.24 -23.91
N TRP A 13 18.19 16.37 -24.47
CA TRP A 13 17.77 16.45 -25.87
C TRP A 13 16.95 17.72 -26.16
N LEU A 14 16.01 18.06 -25.28
CA LEU A 14 15.18 19.26 -25.39
C LEU A 14 16.03 20.55 -25.32
N PHE A 15 16.97 20.59 -24.38
CA PHE A 15 17.88 21.73 -24.20
C PHE A 15 18.97 21.84 -25.27
N ALA A 16 19.38 20.73 -25.88
CA ALA A 16 20.26 20.76 -27.04
C ALA A 16 19.58 21.39 -28.27
N ARG A 17 18.27 21.24 -28.39
CA ARG A 17 17.48 21.76 -29.50
C ARG A 17 17.05 23.23 -29.31
N HIS A 18 16.97 23.68 -28.04
CA HIS A 18 16.57 25.03 -27.65
C HIS A 18 17.51 25.60 -26.57
N PRO A 19 18.68 26.12 -26.96
CA PRO A 19 19.66 26.65 -26.02
C PRO A 19 19.09 27.78 -25.14
N ASP A 20 18.22 28.63 -25.69
CA ASP A 20 17.57 29.71 -24.95
C ASP A 20 16.71 29.20 -23.79
N TRP A 21 16.04 28.06 -23.97
CA TRP A 21 15.24 27.41 -22.92
C TRP A 21 16.11 26.86 -21.81
N ARG A 22 17.29 26.34 -22.15
CA ARG A 22 18.27 25.89 -21.16
C ARG A 22 18.73 27.04 -20.27
N ASP A 23 19.05 28.19 -20.87
CA ASP A 23 19.52 29.36 -20.16
C ASP A 23 18.38 30.00 -19.32
N ALA A 24 17.17 30.04 -19.86
CA ALA A 24 15.99 30.47 -19.12
C ALA A 24 15.70 29.57 -17.92
N PHE A 25 15.82 28.25 -18.10
CA PHE A 25 15.63 27.28 -17.02
C PHE A 25 16.75 27.36 -15.97
N GLY A 26 17.99 27.55 -16.39
CA GLY A 26 19.12 27.80 -15.50
C GLY A 26 18.93 29.05 -14.63
N ARG A 27 18.52 30.17 -15.23
CA ARG A 27 18.19 31.41 -14.50
C ARG A 27 17.01 31.21 -13.54
N LEU A 28 15.98 30.46 -13.94
CA LEU A 28 14.83 30.11 -13.10
C LEU A 28 15.27 29.28 -11.88
N LEU A 29 16.12 28.27 -12.09
CA LEU A 29 16.64 27.43 -11.00
C LEU A 29 17.48 28.23 -10.00
N LEU A 30 18.30 29.17 -10.48
CA LEU A 30 19.10 30.04 -9.63
C LEU A 30 18.23 31.05 -8.84
N TRP A 31 17.16 31.53 -9.46
CA TRP A 31 16.22 32.47 -8.82
C TRP A 31 15.36 31.79 -7.75
N ILE A 32 14.98 30.53 -7.95
CA ILE A 32 14.09 29.76 -7.04
C ILE A 32 14.79 29.40 -5.72
N GLY A 33 16.11 29.15 -5.68
CA GLY A 33 16.90 28.97 -4.45
C GLY A 33 16.24 28.11 -3.34
N ARG A 34 16.28 28.60 -2.08
CA ARG A 34 15.63 27.93 -0.93
C ARG A 34 14.12 27.71 -1.06
N PRO A 35 13.34 28.63 -1.65
CA PRO A 35 11.92 28.43 -1.90
C PRO A 35 11.60 27.16 -2.71
N TYR A 36 12.52 26.68 -3.56
CA TYR A 36 12.32 25.47 -4.37
C TYR A 36 11.97 24.24 -3.53
N TYR A 37 12.71 23.99 -2.44
CA TYR A 37 12.46 22.80 -1.62
C TYR A 37 11.09 22.84 -0.96
N TRP A 38 10.62 24.00 -0.54
CA TRP A 38 9.29 24.19 0.02
C TRP A 38 8.19 24.12 -1.04
N ALA A 39 8.41 24.72 -2.22
CA ALA A 39 7.48 24.62 -3.34
C ALA A 39 7.36 23.14 -3.81
N LEU A 40 8.49 22.44 -3.92
CA LEU A 40 8.50 21.01 -4.24
C LEU A 40 7.76 20.19 -3.18
N ALA A 41 7.96 20.48 -1.89
CA ALA A 41 7.25 19.80 -0.81
C ALA A 41 5.73 20.06 -0.90
N ALA A 42 5.31 21.27 -1.25
CA ALA A 42 3.90 21.58 -1.45
C ALA A 42 3.29 20.80 -2.63
N VAL A 43 4.02 20.67 -3.75
CA VAL A 43 3.56 19.87 -4.90
C VAL A 43 3.40 18.40 -4.52
N PHE A 44 4.37 17.82 -3.82
CA PHE A 44 4.30 16.43 -3.37
C PHE A 44 3.23 16.22 -2.30
N ALA A 45 3.01 17.19 -1.41
CA ALA A 45 1.93 17.18 -0.42
C ALA A 45 0.54 17.17 -1.07
N LEU A 46 0.34 17.97 -2.11
CA LEU A 46 -0.91 17.97 -2.88
C LEU A 46 -1.11 16.66 -3.64
N PHE A 47 -0.05 16.11 -4.22
CA PHE A 47 -0.09 14.82 -4.91
C PHE A 47 -0.42 13.68 -3.94
N GLY A 48 0.25 13.61 -2.78
CA GLY A 48 -0.03 12.61 -1.75
C GLY A 48 -1.43 12.75 -1.18
N GLY A 49 -1.87 13.98 -0.89
CA GLY A 49 -3.24 14.27 -0.45
C GLY A 49 -4.29 13.83 -1.46
N TRP A 50 -4.07 14.10 -2.74
CA TRP A 50 -4.95 13.63 -3.81
C TRP A 50 -5.06 12.10 -3.82
N ASN A 51 -3.95 11.38 -3.73
CA ASN A 51 -3.94 9.92 -3.69
C ASN A 51 -4.62 9.37 -2.43
N LEU A 52 -4.32 9.93 -1.25
CA LEU A 52 -4.82 9.39 0.02
C LEU A 52 -6.29 9.75 0.29
N LEU A 53 -6.74 10.95 -0.11
CA LEU A 53 -8.07 11.47 0.22
C LEU A 53 -9.06 11.37 -0.94
N GLY A 54 -8.58 11.33 -2.19
CA GLY A 54 -9.41 11.30 -3.39
C GLY A 54 -9.89 9.90 -3.77
N HIS A 55 -9.01 8.90 -3.73
CA HIS A 55 -9.28 7.53 -4.15
C HIS A 55 -8.59 6.50 -3.25
N PRO A 56 -8.93 6.45 -1.94
CA PRO A 56 -8.18 5.61 -0.99
C PRO A 56 -8.33 4.10 -1.22
N LEU A 57 -9.34 3.67 -1.99
CA LEU A 57 -9.64 2.24 -2.20
C LEU A 57 -9.12 1.68 -3.53
N ASP A 58 -8.88 2.53 -4.53
CA ASP A 58 -8.45 2.12 -5.88
C ASP A 58 -6.96 2.36 -6.15
N ASN A 59 -6.19 2.61 -5.11
CA ASN A 59 -4.77 2.87 -5.26
C ASN A 59 -3.99 1.55 -5.39
N GLN A 60 -3.52 1.24 -6.60
CA GLN A 60 -2.74 0.02 -6.88
C GLN A 60 -1.55 -0.15 -5.93
N LEU A 61 -0.85 0.95 -5.60
CA LEU A 61 0.28 0.92 -4.66
C LEU A 61 -0.16 0.47 -3.26
N ALA A 62 -1.32 0.92 -2.79
CA ALA A 62 -1.86 0.52 -1.49
C ALA A 62 -2.29 -0.97 -1.50
N HIS A 63 -2.87 -1.47 -2.61
CA HIS A 63 -3.21 -2.87 -2.78
C HIS A 63 -1.98 -3.77 -2.75
N GLU A 64 -0.96 -3.45 -3.56
CA GLU A 64 0.30 -4.21 -3.60
C GLU A 64 1.04 -4.16 -2.26
N SER A 65 1.02 -3.00 -1.59
CA SER A 65 1.58 -2.82 -0.26
C SER A 65 0.85 -3.69 0.77
N PHE A 66 -0.48 -3.66 0.80
CA PHE A 66 -1.27 -4.50 1.69
C PHE A 66 -0.96 -5.99 1.50
N ASP A 67 -0.92 -6.46 0.26
CA ASP A 67 -0.61 -7.86 -0.06
C ASP A 67 0.79 -8.23 0.42
N LEU A 68 1.78 -7.35 0.21
CA LEU A 68 3.14 -7.53 0.69
C LEU A 68 3.19 -7.58 2.22
N LEU A 69 2.49 -6.65 2.89
CA LEU A 69 2.42 -6.61 4.36
C LEU A 69 1.80 -7.90 4.92
N MET A 70 0.73 -8.41 4.31
CA MET A 70 0.10 -9.66 4.75
C MET A 70 1.02 -10.86 4.59
N ARG A 71 1.72 -10.98 3.46
CA ARG A 71 2.66 -12.10 3.19
C ARG A 71 3.91 -12.05 4.06
N GLN A 72 4.46 -10.85 4.27
CA GLN A 72 5.78 -10.65 4.88
C GLN A 72 5.73 -10.34 6.38
N ARG A 73 4.55 -10.09 6.97
CA ARG A 73 4.49 -9.80 8.41
C ARG A 73 5.20 -10.88 9.23
N PRO A 74 6.10 -10.50 10.14
CA PRO A 74 6.89 -11.46 10.91
C PRO A 74 6.03 -12.26 11.89
N ILE A 75 5.05 -11.63 12.52
CA ILE A 75 4.12 -12.26 13.46
C ILE A 75 2.73 -12.23 12.84
N ALA A 76 2.20 -13.40 12.47
CA ALA A 76 0.81 -13.53 12.08
C ALA A 76 0.00 -14.05 13.28
N TYR A 77 -1.25 -13.64 13.39
CA TYR A 77 -2.09 -14.24 14.40
C TYR A 77 -2.33 -15.74 14.06
N PRO A 78 -2.42 -16.60 15.06
CA PRO A 78 -2.77 -18.01 14.82
C PRO A 78 -4.24 -18.08 14.41
N ALA A 79 -4.53 -18.93 13.41
CA ALA A 79 -5.90 -19.28 13.06
C ALA A 79 -6.61 -19.88 14.29
N ASP A 80 -7.90 -19.55 14.45
CA ASP A 80 -8.67 -20.02 15.59
C ASP A 80 -8.84 -21.53 15.57
N SER A 81 -8.36 -22.19 16.60
CA SER A 81 -8.44 -23.65 16.73
C SER A 81 -9.87 -24.19 16.92
N GLU A 82 -10.86 -23.33 17.18
CA GLU A 82 -12.27 -23.72 17.22
C GLU A 82 -12.90 -23.77 15.83
N VAL A 83 -12.30 -23.12 14.82
CA VAL A 83 -12.75 -23.20 13.43
C VAL A 83 -12.09 -24.41 12.75
N VAL A 84 -12.92 -25.29 12.20
CA VAL A 84 -12.50 -26.51 11.51
C VAL A 84 -13.15 -26.53 10.14
N VAL A 85 -12.40 -26.86 9.10
CA VAL A 85 -12.91 -27.02 7.74
C VAL A 85 -13.16 -28.51 7.47
N LEU A 86 -14.36 -28.85 7.07
CA LEU A 86 -14.74 -30.16 6.54
C LEU A 86 -14.72 -30.06 5.02
N ASP A 87 -13.69 -30.66 4.44
CA ASP A 87 -13.28 -30.43 3.07
C ASP A 87 -13.78 -31.53 2.12
N ILE A 88 -14.52 -31.11 1.12
CA ILE A 88 -14.83 -31.94 -0.05
C ILE A 88 -13.62 -31.86 -1.00
N ASP A 89 -12.55 -32.55 -0.61
CA ASP A 89 -11.29 -32.61 -1.33
C ASP A 89 -11.31 -33.68 -2.44
N GLU A 90 -10.29 -33.65 -3.30
CA GLU A 90 -10.12 -34.66 -4.37
C GLU A 90 -10.12 -36.10 -3.85
N ALA A 91 -9.54 -36.33 -2.67
CA ALA A 91 -9.50 -37.66 -2.04
C ALA A 91 -10.92 -38.10 -1.64
N SER A 92 -11.72 -37.18 -1.11
CA SER A 92 -13.14 -37.45 -0.78
C SER A 92 -13.97 -37.70 -2.04
N LEU A 93 -13.78 -36.91 -3.09
CA LEU A 93 -14.46 -37.10 -4.38
C LEU A 93 -14.14 -38.48 -4.98
N ALA A 94 -12.87 -38.88 -4.95
CA ALA A 94 -12.43 -40.17 -5.43
C ALA A 94 -12.98 -41.36 -4.58
N ALA A 95 -12.87 -41.25 -3.26
CA ALA A 95 -13.31 -42.31 -2.33
C ALA A 95 -14.83 -42.57 -2.41
N MET A 96 -15.62 -41.51 -2.59
CA MET A 96 -17.08 -41.58 -2.60
C MET A 96 -17.68 -41.90 -3.97
N ARG A 97 -16.88 -41.84 -5.04
CA ARG A 97 -17.34 -42.01 -6.42
C ARG A 97 -18.00 -43.35 -6.70
N SER A 98 -17.48 -44.44 -6.13
CA SER A 98 -18.04 -45.78 -6.33
C SER A 98 -19.42 -45.97 -5.72
N GLN A 99 -19.72 -45.24 -4.64
CA GLN A 99 -20.95 -45.37 -3.87
C GLN A 99 -22.03 -44.36 -4.23
N TYR A 100 -21.60 -43.07 -4.47
CA TYR A 100 -22.53 -41.97 -4.68
C TYR A 100 -22.42 -41.32 -6.06
N GLY A 101 -21.50 -41.78 -6.90
CA GLY A 101 -21.27 -41.20 -8.21
C GLY A 101 -20.42 -39.94 -8.15
N ARG A 102 -20.66 -39.05 -9.11
CA ARG A 102 -20.01 -37.74 -9.17
C ARG A 102 -20.73 -36.74 -8.24
N TRP A 103 -19.99 -35.75 -7.78
CA TRP A 103 -20.57 -34.58 -7.12
C TRP A 103 -21.56 -33.85 -8.08
N PRO A 104 -22.69 -33.32 -7.61
CA PRO A 104 -23.14 -33.32 -6.19
C PRO A 104 -23.70 -34.68 -5.74
N TRP A 105 -23.36 -35.07 -4.51
CA TRP A 105 -23.89 -36.30 -3.90
C TRP A 105 -25.32 -36.14 -3.44
N PRO A 106 -26.09 -37.25 -3.22
CA PRO A 106 -27.38 -37.20 -2.58
C PRO A 106 -27.33 -36.42 -1.25
N ARG A 107 -28.23 -35.49 -1.05
CA ARG A 107 -28.20 -34.54 0.09
C ARG A 107 -28.25 -35.17 1.46
N GLU A 108 -28.85 -36.36 1.58
CA GLU A 108 -28.84 -37.13 2.83
C GLU A 108 -27.43 -37.40 3.37
N VAL A 109 -26.42 -37.49 2.49
CA VAL A 109 -25.00 -37.67 2.85
C VAL A 109 -24.50 -36.48 3.66
N LEU A 110 -24.84 -35.28 3.21
CA LEU A 110 -24.51 -34.03 3.90
C LEU A 110 -25.30 -33.92 5.22
N GLY A 111 -26.58 -34.21 5.18
CA GLY A 111 -27.47 -34.16 6.35
C GLY A 111 -27.06 -35.16 7.44
N THR A 112 -26.72 -36.40 7.07
CA THR A 112 -26.26 -37.42 8.01
C THR A 112 -24.95 -37.00 8.69
N THR A 113 -24.01 -36.49 7.90
CA THR A 113 -22.71 -36.01 8.42
C THR A 113 -22.92 -34.84 9.38
N ALA A 114 -23.74 -33.88 9.00
CA ALA A 114 -24.01 -32.69 9.80
C ALA A 114 -24.77 -33.04 11.09
N ALA A 115 -25.76 -33.96 11.03
CA ALA A 115 -26.49 -34.44 12.21
C ALA A 115 -25.55 -35.10 13.23
N LYS A 116 -24.55 -35.87 12.76
CA LYS A 116 -23.55 -36.48 13.64
C LYS A 116 -22.59 -35.45 14.25
N LEU A 117 -22.18 -34.42 13.49
CA LEU A 117 -21.43 -33.29 14.02
C LEU A 117 -22.20 -32.58 15.14
N GLU A 118 -23.48 -32.29 14.92
CA GLU A 118 -24.33 -31.64 15.93
C GLU A 118 -24.54 -32.51 17.18
N ALA A 119 -24.76 -33.80 17.01
CA ALA A 119 -24.85 -34.78 18.11
C ALA A 119 -23.51 -34.86 18.89
N GLY A 120 -22.35 -34.73 18.21
CA GLY A 120 -21.03 -34.66 18.82
C GLY A 120 -20.71 -33.34 19.52
N GLY A 121 -21.69 -32.40 19.55
CA GLY A 121 -21.58 -31.19 20.35
C GLY A 121 -20.93 -29.99 19.65
N VAL A 122 -20.82 -29.95 18.31
CA VAL A 122 -20.38 -28.75 17.61
C VAL A 122 -21.26 -27.54 17.90
N ARG A 123 -20.70 -26.33 17.88
CA ARG A 123 -21.46 -25.09 18.10
C ARG A 123 -22.23 -24.65 16.87
N ALA A 124 -21.65 -24.83 15.69
CA ALA A 124 -22.27 -24.50 14.42
C ALA A 124 -21.72 -25.38 13.30
N VAL A 125 -22.57 -25.65 12.31
CA VAL A 125 -22.23 -26.22 11.01
C VAL A 125 -22.58 -25.17 9.95
N ILE A 126 -21.60 -24.70 9.19
CA ILE A 126 -21.76 -23.66 8.19
C ILE A 126 -21.53 -24.30 6.82
N PHE A 127 -22.56 -24.30 5.98
CA PHE A 127 -22.42 -24.83 4.62
C PHE A 127 -21.94 -23.73 3.67
N ASP A 128 -20.83 -23.98 2.99
CA ASP A 128 -20.35 -23.22 1.83
C ASP A 128 -20.82 -23.90 0.54
N ILE A 129 -22.08 -24.33 0.53
CA ILE A 129 -22.73 -25.07 -0.55
C ILE A 129 -24.10 -24.46 -0.75
N LEU A 130 -24.37 -23.98 -1.96
CA LEU A 130 -25.67 -23.43 -2.32
C LEU A 130 -26.66 -24.55 -2.67
N PHE A 131 -27.79 -24.54 -2.03
CA PHE A 131 -28.90 -25.49 -2.24
C PHE A 131 -30.08 -24.79 -2.95
N SER A 132 -29.84 -24.27 -4.16
CA SER A 132 -30.81 -23.44 -4.89
C SER A 132 -31.98 -24.21 -5.49
N ASP A 133 -31.77 -25.51 -5.79
CA ASP A 133 -32.71 -26.32 -6.53
C ASP A 133 -33.03 -27.60 -5.77
N GLU A 134 -34.21 -28.20 -6.07
CA GLU A 134 -34.62 -29.50 -5.53
C GLU A 134 -33.78 -30.63 -6.16
N ASP A 135 -33.38 -31.64 -5.37
CA ASP A 135 -32.76 -32.84 -5.90
C ASP A 135 -33.85 -33.79 -6.44
N VAL A 136 -34.31 -33.48 -7.66
CA VAL A 136 -35.34 -34.26 -8.35
C VAL A 136 -34.90 -35.67 -8.72
N ILE A 137 -33.61 -35.95 -8.72
CA ILE A 137 -33.02 -37.25 -9.03
C ILE A 137 -33.14 -38.20 -7.83
N ASN A 138 -32.99 -37.64 -6.63
CA ASN A 138 -32.99 -38.38 -5.38
C ASN A 138 -34.02 -37.83 -4.38
N PRO A 139 -35.33 -37.90 -4.66
CA PRO A 139 -36.37 -37.25 -3.85
C PRO A 139 -36.46 -37.80 -2.41
N ALA A 140 -36.09 -39.05 -2.18
CA ALA A 140 -36.03 -39.62 -0.84
C ALA A 140 -34.87 -39.02 -0.02
N SER A 141 -33.72 -38.78 -0.67
CA SER A 141 -32.55 -38.12 -0.09
C SER A 141 -32.85 -36.64 0.23
N GLU A 142 -33.58 -35.96 -0.66
CA GLU A 142 -34.07 -34.60 -0.42
C GLU A 142 -34.94 -34.54 0.83
N ALA A 143 -35.96 -35.42 0.92
CA ALA A 143 -36.86 -35.48 2.08
C ALA A 143 -36.12 -35.79 3.39
N ALA A 144 -35.08 -36.63 3.35
CA ALA A 144 -34.24 -36.92 4.51
C ALA A 144 -33.45 -35.69 4.95
N PHE A 145 -32.90 -34.93 3.97
CA PHE A 145 -32.17 -33.70 4.23
C PHE A 145 -33.06 -32.59 4.77
N ASP A 146 -34.28 -32.42 4.21
CA ASP A 146 -35.27 -31.47 4.72
C ASP A 146 -35.64 -31.79 6.18
N LYS A 147 -35.84 -33.05 6.52
CA LYS A 147 -36.11 -33.46 7.90
C LYS A 147 -34.96 -33.08 8.83
N TYR A 148 -33.71 -33.26 8.39
CA TYR A 148 -32.53 -32.82 9.13
C TYR A 148 -32.55 -31.28 9.30
N VAL A 149 -32.74 -30.53 8.24
CA VAL A 149 -32.76 -29.06 8.26
C VAL A 149 -33.79 -28.50 9.22
N ILE A 150 -35.02 -29.11 9.25
CA ILE A 150 -36.09 -28.75 10.17
C ILE A 150 -35.70 -29.01 11.63
N SER A 151 -35.05 -30.14 11.90
CA SER A 151 -34.67 -30.52 13.26
C SER A 151 -33.43 -29.81 13.79
N SER A 152 -32.56 -29.30 12.90
CA SER A 152 -31.32 -28.61 13.25
C SER A 152 -31.57 -27.18 13.73
N SER A 153 -30.84 -26.76 14.76
CA SER A 153 -30.74 -25.37 15.19
C SER A 153 -29.35 -24.78 15.04
N LYS A 154 -28.38 -25.59 14.56
CA LYS A 154 -26.95 -25.23 14.51
C LYS A 154 -26.40 -25.14 13.10
N SER A 155 -27.19 -25.51 12.09
CA SER A 155 -26.76 -25.45 10.68
C SER A 155 -27.14 -24.15 10.00
N PHE A 156 -26.21 -23.57 9.27
CA PHE A 156 -26.34 -22.30 8.57
C PHE A 156 -26.13 -22.47 7.08
N PHE A 157 -26.89 -21.77 6.25
CA PHE A 157 -26.96 -21.98 4.82
C PHE A 157 -26.75 -20.67 4.05
N PRO A 158 -26.03 -20.68 2.91
CA PRO A 158 -25.81 -19.51 2.09
C PRO A 158 -27.04 -19.17 1.25
N ALA A 159 -27.27 -17.87 1.06
CA ALA A 159 -27.99 -17.30 -0.07
C ALA A 159 -26.97 -16.57 -0.96
N VAL A 160 -27.32 -16.34 -2.22
CA VAL A 160 -26.47 -15.57 -3.15
C VAL A 160 -27.22 -14.34 -3.63
N ARG A 161 -26.68 -13.17 -3.37
CA ARG A 161 -27.12 -11.90 -3.93
C ARG A 161 -26.76 -11.87 -5.40
N LEU A 162 -27.73 -11.73 -6.28
CA LEU A 162 -27.50 -11.60 -7.72
C LEU A 162 -27.17 -10.14 -8.09
N ASN A 163 -26.94 -9.90 -9.36
CA ASN A 163 -26.59 -8.55 -9.82
C ASN A 163 -27.73 -7.55 -9.49
N PRO A 164 -27.43 -6.39 -8.87
CA PRO A 164 -28.43 -5.36 -8.59
C PRO A 164 -29.22 -4.86 -9.79
N ILE A 165 -28.70 -5.02 -11.02
CA ILE A 165 -29.45 -4.72 -12.26
C ILE A 165 -30.70 -5.57 -12.39
N ASP A 166 -30.68 -6.79 -11.87
CA ASP A 166 -31.77 -7.75 -11.96
C ASP A 166 -32.86 -7.53 -10.90
N ASP A 167 -32.64 -6.58 -9.97
CA ASP A 167 -33.59 -6.29 -8.87
C ASP A 167 -34.98 -5.91 -9.40
N SER A 168 -35.04 -5.15 -10.48
CA SER A 168 -36.30 -4.72 -11.07
C SER A 168 -37.10 -5.86 -11.74
N ALA A 169 -36.42 -6.93 -12.14
CA ALA A 169 -37.03 -8.11 -12.75
C ALA A 169 -37.45 -9.15 -11.68
N SER A 170 -36.96 -9.01 -10.45
CA SER A 170 -37.27 -9.93 -9.36
C SER A 170 -38.68 -9.69 -8.83
N GLN A 171 -39.34 -10.78 -8.43
CA GLN A 171 -40.59 -10.76 -7.70
C GLN A 171 -40.41 -10.83 -6.17
N ILE A 172 -39.15 -11.07 -5.70
CA ILE A 172 -38.83 -11.15 -4.29
C ILE A 172 -38.68 -9.75 -3.73
N THR A 173 -39.39 -9.42 -2.68
CA THR A 173 -39.26 -8.16 -1.96
C THR A 173 -38.44 -8.33 -0.67
N LEU A 174 -37.85 -7.23 -0.17
CA LEU A 174 -37.09 -7.27 1.08
C LEU A 174 -37.91 -7.79 2.26
N SER A 175 -39.21 -7.46 2.33
CA SER A 175 -40.12 -7.96 3.37
C SER A 175 -40.42 -9.46 3.27
N MET A 176 -40.22 -10.09 2.11
CA MET A 176 -40.36 -11.54 1.93
C MET A 176 -39.09 -12.30 2.37
N LEU A 177 -37.98 -11.63 2.47
CA LEU A 177 -36.72 -12.22 2.93
C LEU A 177 -36.64 -12.16 4.45
N HIS A 178 -37.11 -13.21 5.12
CA HIS A 178 -37.12 -13.29 6.58
C HIS A 178 -35.71 -13.16 7.22
N PHE A 179 -34.64 -13.34 6.46
CA PHE A 179 -33.29 -13.11 6.94
C PHE A 179 -32.80 -11.64 6.74
N ALA A 180 -33.48 -10.83 5.91
CA ALA A 180 -33.24 -9.41 5.83
C ALA A 180 -33.96 -8.70 6.99
N GLN A 181 -33.29 -7.85 7.72
CA GLN A 181 -33.81 -7.17 8.90
C GLN A 181 -33.91 -5.67 8.66
N PRO A 182 -35.07 -5.04 9.05
CA PRO A 182 -35.12 -3.58 9.08
C PRO A 182 -34.00 -3.01 9.93
N ASP A 183 -33.36 -1.95 9.46
CA ASP A 183 -32.35 -1.25 10.22
C ASP A 183 -33.00 -0.39 11.30
N HIS A 184 -32.85 -0.81 12.54
CA HIS A 184 -33.45 -0.14 13.70
C HIS A 184 -32.87 1.25 13.98
N ASP A 185 -31.72 1.55 13.41
CA ASP A 185 -31.06 2.86 13.55
C ASP A 185 -31.64 3.90 12.58
N LEU A 186 -32.52 3.47 11.65
CA LEU A 186 -33.13 4.34 10.66
C LEU A 186 -34.59 4.67 11.00
N PRO A 187 -35.08 5.88 10.68
CA PRO A 187 -36.50 6.20 10.77
C PRO A 187 -37.34 5.26 9.91
N ALA A 188 -38.52 4.85 10.40
CA ALA A 188 -39.45 3.93 9.70
C ALA A 188 -39.80 4.41 8.27
N ALA A 189 -39.83 5.72 8.03
CA ALA A 189 -40.09 6.29 6.72
C ALA A 189 -38.99 5.99 5.67
N GLN A 190 -37.77 5.59 6.10
CA GLN A 190 -36.67 5.20 5.22
C GLN A 190 -36.63 3.69 4.96
N VAL A 191 -37.49 2.92 5.61
CA VAL A 191 -37.55 1.46 5.48
C VAL A 191 -38.57 1.10 4.42
N ASN A 192 -38.13 0.55 3.28
CA ASN A 192 -38.99 0.16 2.17
C ASN A 192 -38.96 -1.36 1.93
N GLY A 193 -39.79 -2.09 2.64
CA GLY A 193 -39.93 -3.54 2.48
C GLY A 193 -40.48 -4.00 1.13
N ARG A 194 -41.09 -3.09 0.33
CA ARG A 194 -41.60 -3.42 -1.02
C ARG A 194 -40.51 -3.34 -2.10
N ARG A 195 -39.31 -2.89 -1.78
CA ARG A 195 -38.17 -2.90 -2.72
C ARG A 195 -37.88 -4.33 -3.13
N THR A 196 -37.85 -4.58 -4.45
CA THR A 196 -37.49 -5.88 -4.99
C THR A 196 -35.97 -6.10 -4.95
N ILE A 197 -35.59 -7.36 -4.84
CA ILE A 197 -34.18 -7.78 -4.77
C ILE A 197 -33.99 -9.10 -5.51
N ALA A 198 -32.97 -9.18 -6.33
CA ALA A 198 -32.57 -10.41 -7.01
C ALA A 198 -31.65 -11.22 -6.10
N VAL A 199 -32.15 -12.31 -5.55
CA VAL A 199 -31.42 -13.18 -4.63
C VAL A 199 -31.81 -14.64 -4.89
N MET A 200 -30.80 -15.52 -4.80
CA MET A 200 -30.98 -16.97 -4.85
C MET A 200 -30.93 -17.50 -3.41
N THR A 201 -32.00 -18.05 -2.95
CA THR A 201 -32.15 -18.60 -1.58
C THR A 201 -32.08 -20.12 -1.61
N PRO A 202 -31.77 -20.78 -0.48
CA PRO A 202 -31.94 -22.22 -0.38
C PRO A 202 -33.39 -22.64 -0.67
N TYR A 203 -33.55 -23.78 -1.30
CA TYR A 203 -34.85 -24.30 -1.75
C TYR A 203 -35.77 -24.75 -0.60
N PHE A 204 -35.24 -25.02 0.58
CA PHE A 204 -35.99 -25.61 1.71
C PHE A 204 -37.13 -24.72 2.18
N LYS A 205 -38.34 -25.25 2.15
CA LYS A 205 -39.54 -24.54 2.65
C LYS A 205 -39.43 -24.19 4.14
N SER A 206 -38.75 -25.00 4.92
CA SER A 206 -38.48 -24.79 6.36
C SER A 206 -37.49 -23.66 6.66
N MET A 207 -36.79 -23.12 5.66
CA MET A 207 -35.83 -22.05 5.83
C MET A 207 -36.43 -20.65 5.68
N TYR A 208 -37.71 -20.52 5.42
CA TYR A 208 -38.37 -19.21 5.30
C TYR A 208 -38.42 -18.43 6.62
N ASP A 209 -38.17 -19.07 7.78
CA ASP A 209 -38.00 -18.37 9.05
C ASP A 209 -36.73 -17.53 9.14
N GLY A 210 -35.76 -17.73 8.21
CA GLY A 210 -34.63 -16.87 7.96
C GLY A 210 -33.55 -16.82 9.03
N ALA A 211 -33.75 -17.47 10.18
CA ALA A 211 -32.81 -17.34 11.29
C ALA A 211 -31.40 -17.88 11.00
N ARG A 212 -31.26 -18.77 10.02
CA ARG A 212 -30.01 -19.49 9.70
C ARG A 212 -29.53 -19.30 8.26
N ILE A 213 -30.01 -18.24 7.60
CA ILE A 213 -29.62 -17.88 6.24
C ILE A 213 -28.84 -16.56 6.25
N GLY A 214 -27.82 -16.49 5.44
CA GLY A 214 -27.07 -15.25 5.14
C GLY A 214 -26.45 -15.30 3.75
N THR A 215 -26.14 -14.16 3.18
CA THR A 215 -25.49 -14.11 1.85
C THR A 215 -24.03 -14.54 1.95
N ASN A 216 -23.54 -15.27 0.93
CA ASN A 216 -22.14 -15.69 0.84
C ASN A 216 -21.47 -15.09 -0.40
N ASN A 217 -21.75 -13.83 -0.67
CA ASN A 217 -21.11 -13.11 -1.74
C ASN A 217 -19.72 -12.64 -1.32
N ILE A 218 -18.77 -12.78 -2.24
CA ILE A 218 -17.41 -12.25 -2.13
C ILE A 218 -17.24 -11.26 -3.28
N HIS A 219 -16.89 -10.02 -2.94
CA HIS A 219 -16.63 -8.97 -3.91
C HIS A 219 -15.12 -8.69 -3.93
N PRO A 220 -14.40 -9.14 -4.99
CA PRO A 220 -12.99 -8.81 -5.13
C PRO A 220 -12.81 -7.33 -5.48
N ASP A 221 -11.62 -6.80 -5.20
CA ASP A 221 -11.21 -5.47 -5.63
C ASP A 221 -11.09 -5.40 -7.17
N THR A 222 -10.77 -4.22 -7.72
CA THR A 222 -10.65 -3.96 -9.16
C THR A 222 -9.60 -4.83 -9.85
N ASP A 223 -8.62 -5.36 -9.09
CA ASP A 223 -7.59 -6.29 -9.55
C ASP A 223 -7.95 -7.78 -9.36
N ASN A 224 -9.22 -8.08 -9.06
CA ASN A 224 -9.76 -9.41 -8.76
C ASN A 224 -9.18 -10.08 -7.50
N VAL A 225 -8.54 -9.35 -6.59
CA VAL A 225 -8.02 -9.87 -5.32
C VAL A 225 -9.03 -9.60 -4.20
N VAL A 226 -9.34 -10.61 -3.40
CA VAL A 226 -10.25 -10.49 -2.25
C VAL A 226 -9.47 -9.99 -1.05
N ARG A 227 -9.70 -8.74 -0.64
CA ARG A 227 -9.12 -8.14 0.56
C ARG A 227 -10.17 -7.77 1.59
N TRP A 228 -11.38 -7.50 1.12
CA TRP A 228 -12.50 -7.03 1.92
C TRP A 228 -13.62 -8.05 1.96
N TYR A 229 -14.44 -7.95 2.99
CA TYR A 229 -15.66 -8.74 3.14
C TYR A 229 -16.81 -7.89 3.63
N ASP A 230 -17.98 -8.05 3.00
CA ASP A 230 -19.19 -7.36 3.38
C ASP A 230 -19.94 -8.14 4.45
N SER A 231 -19.97 -7.62 5.68
CA SER A 231 -20.67 -8.23 6.79
C SER A 231 -22.18 -8.18 6.60
N PHE A 232 -22.67 -7.16 5.95
CA PHE A 232 -24.08 -7.00 5.55
C PHE A 232 -24.20 -6.02 4.38
N GLU A 233 -25.22 -6.20 3.55
CA GLU A 233 -25.62 -5.21 2.54
C GLU A 233 -26.73 -4.34 3.13
N ALA A 234 -26.60 -3.01 3.00
CA ALA A 234 -27.63 -2.05 3.37
C ALA A 234 -28.44 -1.67 2.12
N LEU A 235 -29.70 -2.05 2.05
CA LEU A 235 -30.56 -1.77 0.92
C LEU A 235 -31.94 -1.29 1.38
N ALA A 236 -32.36 -0.11 0.97
CA ALA A 236 -33.69 0.46 1.23
C ALA A 236 -34.13 0.39 2.71
N GLY A 237 -33.19 0.63 3.63
CA GLY A 237 -33.44 0.58 5.07
C GLY A 237 -33.46 -0.82 5.68
N TYR A 238 -33.02 -1.83 4.95
CA TYR A 238 -32.79 -3.18 5.45
C TYR A 238 -31.31 -3.50 5.53
N ARG A 239 -30.91 -4.30 6.50
CA ARG A 239 -29.62 -4.99 6.58
C ARG A 239 -29.80 -6.44 6.16
N ILE A 240 -29.14 -6.83 5.08
CA ILE A 240 -29.11 -8.20 4.56
C ILE A 240 -27.81 -8.83 5.06
N PRO A 241 -27.83 -9.70 6.07
CA PRO A 241 -26.61 -10.21 6.69
C PRO A 241 -25.88 -11.18 5.76
N SER A 242 -24.56 -11.14 5.79
CA SER A 242 -23.76 -12.23 5.26
C SER A 242 -23.87 -13.48 6.14
N LEU A 243 -23.48 -14.63 5.61
CA LEU A 243 -23.54 -15.90 6.32
C LEU A 243 -22.70 -15.88 7.62
N PRO A 244 -21.43 -15.44 7.64
CA PRO A 244 -20.67 -15.30 8.88
C PRO A 244 -21.28 -14.30 9.88
N TYR A 245 -21.85 -13.21 9.39
CA TYR A 245 -22.52 -12.22 10.24
C TYR A 245 -23.78 -12.84 10.88
N ARG A 246 -24.55 -13.63 10.12
CA ARG A 246 -25.71 -14.36 10.64
C ARG A 246 -25.32 -15.37 11.72
N VAL A 247 -24.24 -16.13 11.49
CA VAL A 247 -23.70 -17.05 12.51
C VAL A 247 -23.36 -16.28 13.79
N ALA A 248 -22.70 -15.14 13.67
CA ALA A 248 -22.35 -14.29 14.80
C ALA A 248 -23.57 -13.78 15.57
N GLN A 249 -24.65 -13.37 14.86
CA GLN A 249 -25.90 -12.95 15.48
C GLN A 249 -26.52 -14.06 16.31
N VAL A 250 -26.61 -15.27 15.75
CA VAL A 250 -27.26 -16.42 16.43
C VAL A 250 -26.41 -16.92 17.60
N LEU A 251 -25.08 -16.90 17.46
CA LEU A 251 -24.16 -17.34 18.52
C LEU A 251 -23.82 -16.25 19.56
N GLY A 252 -24.36 -15.04 19.39
CA GLY A 252 -24.17 -13.94 20.33
C GLY A 252 -22.74 -13.36 20.34
N TRP A 253 -22.04 -13.40 19.21
CA TRP A 253 -20.71 -12.81 19.10
C TRP A 253 -20.78 -11.29 18.91
N PRO A 254 -19.68 -10.56 19.18
CA PRO A 254 -19.59 -9.16 18.82
C PRO A 254 -19.78 -8.96 17.31
N LEU A 255 -20.70 -8.08 16.93
CA LEU A 255 -21.01 -7.83 15.53
C LEU A 255 -20.16 -6.71 14.97
N PRO A 256 -19.62 -6.87 13.74
CA PRO A 256 -18.96 -5.79 13.02
C PRO A 256 -19.91 -4.60 12.85
N GLN A 257 -19.44 -3.40 13.22
CA GLN A 257 -20.23 -2.17 13.07
C GLN A 257 -20.20 -1.64 11.63
N ARG A 258 -19.15 -1.97 10.88
CA ARG A 258 -19.00 -1.57 9.47
C ARG A 258 -19.56 -2.67 8.57
N ALA A 259 -20.21 -2.26 7.47
CA ALA A 259 -20.61 -3.20 6.43
C ALA A 259 -19.39 -3.82 5.76
N HIS A 260 -18.45 -3.00 5.36
CA HIS A 260 -17.25 -3.34 4.60
C HIS A 260 -16.03 -3.45 5.53
N ASN A 261 -15.42 -4.63 5.63
CA ASN A 261 -14.38 -4.96 6.60
C ASN A 261 -13.16 -5.55 5.92
N LEU A 262 -11.96 -5.06 6.29
CA LEU A 262 -10.68 -5.54 5.76
C LEU A 262 -10.29 -6.83 6.46
N ILE A 263 -10.10 -7.89 5.68
CA ILE A 263 -9.82 -9.24 6.19
C ILE A 263 -8.39 -9.29 6.77
N ASN A 264 -8.29 -9.81 7.98
CA ASN A 264 -7.00 -10.17 8.58
C ASN A 264 -6.70 -11.64 8.28
N TRP A 265 -5.74 -11.89 7.41
CA TRP A 265 -5.44 -13.22 6.87
C TRP A 265 -4.52 -14.01 7.79
N PRO A 266 -4.84 -15.26 8.20
CA PRO A 266 -3.90 -16.14 8.89
C PRO A 266 -2.80 -16.61 7.94
N LYS A 267 -1.65 -17.02 8.49
CA LYS A 267 -0.59 -17.66 7.71
C LYS A 267 -0.86 -19.15 7.49
N GLY A 268 -0.30 -19.66 6.40
CA GLY A 268 -0.35 -21.07 6.04
C GLY A 268 -1.44 -21.42 5.04
N LEU A 269 -1.27 -22.55 4.39
CA LEU A 269 -2.27 -23.17 3.53
C LEU A 269 -2.16 -24.70 3.69
N PRO A 270 -3.15 -25.38 4.28
CA PRO A 270 -4.38 -24.85 4.86
C PRO A 270 -4.14 -24.02 6.14
N PRO A 271 -4.89 -22.92 6.35
CA PRO A 271 -4.75 -22.09 7.55
C PRO A 271 -5.43 -22.71 8.78
N TYR A 272 -6.50 -23.48 8.57
CA TYR A 272 -7.31 -24.10 9.62
C TYR A 272 -7.12 -25.61 9.64
N ARG A 273 -7.47 -26.24 10.79
CA ARG A 273 -7.58 -27.70 10.86
C ARG A 273 -8.58 -28.18 9.82
N THR A 274 -8.14 -28.98 8.88
CA THR A 274 -8.93 -29.48 7.76
C THR A 274 -9.12 -31.00 7.89
N LEU A 275 -10.34 -31.46 7.69
CA LEU A 275 -10.73 -32.86 7.71
C LEU A 275 -11.38 -33.23 6.39
N GLY A 276 -10.90 -34.26 5.71
CA GLY A 276 -11.54 -34.76 4.48
C GLY A 276 -12.95 -35.28 4.75
N PHE A 277 -13.89 -34.91 3.90
CA PHE A 277 -15.32 -35.25 4.06
C PHE A 277 -15.58 -36.76 4.13
N ALA A 278 -14.93 -37.55 3.26
CA ALA A 278 -15.08 -38.99 3.24
C ALA A 278 -14.73 -39.65 4.61
N ARG A 279 -13.69 -39.16 5.27
CA ARG A 279 -13.29 -39.64 6.60
C ARG A 279 -14.34 -39.35 7.67
N VAL A 280 -14.91 -38.15 7.65
CA VAL A 280 -15.92 -37.75 8.64
C VAL A 280 -17.22 -38.52 8.40
N LEU A 281 -17.60 -38.73 7.14
CA LEU A 281 -18.75 -39.56 6.78
C LEU A 281 -18.58 -41.02 7.25
N GLU A 282 -17.37 -41.58 7.08
CA GLU A 282 -17.09 -42.93 7.56
C GLU A 282 -17.19 -43.03 9.09
N ALA A 283 -16.64 -42.08 9.82
CA ALA A 283 -16.84 -41.95 11.26
C ALA A 283 -18.32 -41.83 11.63
N ALA A 284 -19.11 -41.12 10.84
CA ALA A 284 -20.57 -40.99 11.05
C ALA A 284 -21.30 -42.35 10.87
N ARG A 285 -20.90 -43.14 9.90
CA ARG A 285 -21.48 -44.46 9.60
C ARG A 285 -21.12 -45.51 10.62
N THR A 286 -19.87 -45.46 11.10
CA THR A 286 -19.37 -46.38 12.12
C THR A 286 -19.77 -45.96 13.53
N ASN A 287 -20.49 -44.87 13.71
CA ASN A 287 -20.85 -44.25 14.99
C ASN A 287 -19.63 -44.05 15.91
N ASP A 288 -18.55 -43.50 15.36
CA ASP A 288 -17.34 -43.21 16.12
C ASP A 288 -17.55 -41.94 16.99
N ASP A 289 -18.21 -42.11 18.12
CA ASP A 289 -18.54 -41.02 19.05
C ASP A 289 -17.22 -40.39 19.62
N ALA A 290 -16.15 -41.16 19.74
CA ALA A 290 -14.85 -40.63 20.20
C ALA A 290 -14.27 -39.62 19.20
N PHE A 291 -14.43 -39.85 17.90
CA PHE A 291 -14.05 -38.92 16.86
C PHE A 291 -14.87 -37.61 16.96
N PHE A 292 -16.20 -37.71 17.08
CA PHE A 292 -17.06 -36.53 17.14
C PHE A 292 -16.87 -35.74 18.44
N ALA A 293 -16.60 -36.40 19.56
CA ALA A 293 -16.29 -35.73 20.83
C ALA A 293 -15.10 -34.74 20.72
N GLN A 294 -14.11 -35.03 19.86
CA GLN A 294 -12.98 -34.12 19.58
C GLN A 294 -13.40 -32.84 18.85
N LEU A 295 -14.58 -32.83 18.24
CA LEU A 295 -15.15 -31.69 17.54
C LEU A 295 -16.16 -30.91 18.41
N SER A 296 -16.38 -31.34 19.64
CA SER A 296 -17.25 -30.65 20.56
C SER A 296 -16.81 -29.19 20.79
N GLY A 297 -17.76 -28.27 20.77
CA GLY A 297 -17.52 -26.84 20.89
C GLY A 297 -16.93 -26.17 19.64
N LYS A 298 -16.61 -26.93 18.59
CA LYS A 298 -16.04 -26.38 17.34
C LYS A 298 -17.12 -25.77 16.43
N ILE A 299 -16.66 -24.96 15.50
CA ILE A 299 -17.41 -24.39 14.38
C ILE A 299 -16.90 -25.11 13.14
N VAL A 300 -17.76 -25.82 12.46
CA VAL A 300 -17.40 -26.61 11.28
C VAL A 300 -17.89 -25.90 10.02
N VAL A 301 -16.97 -25.56 9.12
CA VAL A 301 -17.29 -25.00 7.80
C VAL A 301 -17.17 -26.11 6.78
N ILE A 302 -18.25 -26.45 6.09
CA ILE A 302 -18.31 -27.50 5.06
C ILE A 302 -18.23 -26.83 3.70
N GLY A 303 -17.17 -27.11 2.93
CA GLY A 303 -16.98 -26.57 1.59
C GLY A 303 -15.96 -27.40 0.83
N SER A 304 -15.43 -26.87 -0.26
CA SER A 304 -14.50 -27.62 -1.11
C SER A 304 -13.20 -26.90 -1.34
N THR A 305 -12.11 -27.67 -1.35
CA THR A 305 -10.82 -27.24 -1.90
C THR A 305 -10.49 -27.91 -3.24
N ALA A 306 -11.35 -28.81 -3.72
CA ALA A 306 -11.15 -29.52 -4.98
C ALA A 306 -11.17 -28.53 -6.17
N PRO A 307 -10.10 -28.47 -6.99
CA PRO A 307 -10.04 -27.56 -8.14
C PRO A 307 -11.18 -27.76 -9.14
N ASP A 308 -11.68 -28.97 -9.29
CA ASP A 308 -12.77 -29.33 -10.20
C ASP A 308 -14.12 -28.66 -9.83
N LEU A 309 -14.27 -28.23 -8.57
CA LEU A 309 -15.47 -27.54 -8.09
C LEU A 309 -15.35 -26.00 -8.24
N ASN A 310 -14.19 -25.52 -8.70
CA ASN A 310 -13.93 -24.15 -9.20
C ASN A 310 -14.22 -23.01 -8.20
N ASP A 311 -14.19 -23.29 -6.90
CA ASP A 311 -14.33 -22.25 -5.86
C ASP A 311 -12.96 -21.74 -5.41
N ILE A 312 -12.24 -21.11 -6.35
CA ILE A 312 -10.92 -20.54 -6.13
C ILE A 312 -10.99 -19.01 -6.23
N LYS A 313 -10.38 -18.33 -5.28
CA LYS A 313 -10.28 -16.87 -5.19
C LYS A 313 -8.82 -16.43 -5.19
N ALA A 314 -8.53 -15.31 -5.83
CA ALA A 314 -7.27 -14.62 -5.62
C ALA A 314 -7.34 -13.83 -4.31
N THR A 315 -6.34 -13.98 -3.46
CA THR A 315 -6.22 -13.32 -2.16
C THR A 315 -4.82 -12.77 -1.95
N PRO A 316 -4.58 -11.90 -0.96
CA PRO A 316 -3.23 -11.46 -0.60
C PRO A 316 -2.27 -12.61 -0.28
N MET A 317 -2.79 -13.74 0.18
CA MET A 317 -1.98 -14.89 0.62
C MET A 317 -1.58 -15.81 -0.53
N ASP A 318 -2.51 -16.04 -1.46
CA ASP A 318 -2.31 -16.93 -2.63
C ASP A 318 -3.28 -16.53 -3.75
N SER A 319 -2.84 -16.65 -4.99
CA SER A 319 -3.66 -16.41 -6.18
C SER A 319 -4.68 -17.52 -6.46
N ARG A 320 -4.53 -18.69 -5.80
CA ARG A 320 -5.40 -19.87 -5.93
C ARG A 320 -5.91 -20.32 -4.55
N TYR A 321 -6.48 -19.41 -3.81
CA TYR A 321 -6.96 -19.67 -2.45
C TYR A 321 -8.37 -20.24 -2.48
N PRO A 322 -8.66 -21.40 -1.87
CA PRO A 322 -10.01 -21.99 -1.81
C PRO A 322 -10.99 -21.09 -1.08
N GLY A 323 -12.20 -20.93 -1.63
CA GLY A 323 -13.24 -20.07 -1.08
C GLY A 323 -13.67 -20.46 0.33
N VAL A 324 -13.72 -21.76 0.63
CA VAL A 324 -14.05 -22.25 1.99
C VAL A 324 -13.10 -21.70 3.06
N TYR A 325 -11.82 -21.48 2.74
CA TYR A 325 -10.89 -20.85 3.68
C TYR A 325 -11.09 -19.35 3.80
N VAL A 326 -11.61 -18.68 2.75
CA VAL A 326 -12.03 -17.28 2.86
C VAL A 326 -13.19 -17.17 3.86
N LEU A 327 -14.22 -18.01 3.71
CA LEU A 327 -15.35 -18.06 4.62
C LEU A 327 -14.92 -18.37 6.06
N ALA A 328 -14.08 -19.39 6.25
CA ALA A 328 -13.53 -19.74 7.56
C ALA A 328 -12.75 -18.58 8.19
N THR A 329 -11.96 -17.84 7.39
CA THR A 329 -11.20 -16.67 7.84
C THR A 329 -12.13 -15.54 8.29
N VAL A 330 -13.21 -15.28 7.56
CA VAL A 330 -14.20 -14.26 7.95
C VAL A 330 -14.92 -14.66 9.24
N VAL A 331 -15.29 -15.93 9.39
CA VAL A 331 -15.89 -16.46 10.64
C VAL A 331 -14.94 -16.24 11.84
N ASP A 332 -13.66 -16.55 11.68
CA ASP A 332 -12.62 -16.32 12.69
C ASP A 332 -12.48 -14.82 13.01
N ASN A 333 -12.39 -13.98 11.98
CA ASN A 333 -12.27 -12.52 12.16
C ASN A 333 -13.45 -11.92 12.91
N ILE A 334 -14.69 -12.34 12.61
CA ILE A 334 -15.88 -11.87 13.34
C ILE A 334 -15.85 -12.38 14.78
N LYS A 335 -15.67 -13.69 14.97
CA LYS A 335 -15.69 -14.32 16.30
C LYS A 335 -14.72 -13.65 17.26
N ASN A 336 -13.51 -13.34 16.78
CA ASN A 336 -12.42 -12.81 17.58
C ASN A 336 -12.26 -11.28 17.45
N ASN A 337 -13.15 -10.60 16.72
CA ASN A 337 -13.11 -9.16 16.45
C ASN A 337 -11.75 -8.70 15.91
N ARG A 338 -11.24 -9.43 14.89
CA ARG A 338 -9.86 -9.28 14.37
C ARG A 338 -9.78 -8.66 12.98
N PHE A 339 -10.86 -8.13 12.43
CA PHE A 339 -10.79 -7.38 11.19
C PHE A 339 -9.77 -6.25 11.29
N LEU A 340 -8.98 -6.06 10.25
CA LEU A 340 -8.02 -4.97 10.22
C LEU A 340 -8.73 -3.62 10.15
N ARG A 341 -8.19 -2.66 10.88
CA ARG A 341 -8.70 -1.29 10.96
C ARG A 341 -7.68 -0.36 10.30
N PRO A 342 -7.92 0.06 9.05
CA PRO A 342 -7.01 1.01 8.42
C PRO A 342 -7.02 2.33 9.17
N LEU A 343 -5.81 2.89 9.38
CA LEU A 343 -5.66 4.24 9.93
C LEU A 343 -6.33 5.23 8.97
N SER A 344 -6.99 6.22 9.53
CA SER A 344 -7.65 7.24 8.71
C SER A 344 -6.67 7.92 7.75
N PRO A 345 -7.03 8.06 6.45
CA PRO A 345 -6.18 8.71 5.45
C PRO A 345 -5.71 10.11 5.86
N GLY A 346 -6.52 10.86 6.61
CA GLY A 346 -6.16 12.18 7.12
C GLY A 346 -4.96 12.16 8.07
N TRP A 347 -4.84 11.15 8.94
CA TRP A 347 -3.67 11.00 9.80
C TRP A 347 -2.41 10.62 9.01
N ILE A 348 -2.56 9.75 8.01
CA ILE A 348 -1.46 9.36 7.13
C ILE A 348 -0.96 10.57 6.34
N TRP A 349 -1.87 11.39 5.79
CA TRP A 349 -1.52 12.63 5.11
C TRP A 349 -0.87 13.66 6.05
N GLY A 350 -1.38 13.81 7.27
CA GLY A 350 -0.77 14.68 8.28
C GLY A 350 0.68 14.28 8.59
N LEU A 351 0.96 12.99 8.71
CA LEU A 351 2.32 12.46 8.88
C LEU A 351 3.19 12.74 7.63
N GLU A 352 2.64 12.56 6.44
CA GLU A 352 3.32 12.87 5.18
C GLU A 352 3.71 14.35 5.10
N LEU A 353 2.79 15.26 5.42
CA LEU A 353 3.07 16.71 5.49
C LEU A 353 4.24 17.01 6.43
N LEU A 354 4.24 16.40 7.62
CA LEU A 354 5.32 16.57 8.59
C LEU A 354 6.67 16.09 8.03
N MET A 355 6.68 14.93 7.36
CA MET A 355 7.89 14.37 6.76
C MET A 355 8.40 15.23 5.60
N LEU A 356 7.52 15.73 4.73
CA LEU A 356 7.89 16.63 3.64
C LEU A 356 8.44 17.95 4.17
N ALA A 357 7.82 18.54 5.20
CA ALA A 357 8.30 19.75 5.85
C ALA A 357 9.68 19.55 6.49
N ALA A 358 9.86 18.42 7.21
CA ALA A 358 11.16 18.08 7.80
C ALA A 358 12.23 17.87 6.72
N SER A 359 11.87 17.21 5.60
CA SER A 359 12.76 17.00 4.46
C SER A 359 13.14 18.32 3.78
N ALA A 360 12.18 19.22 3.54
CA ALA A 360 12.44 20.55 2.99
C ALA A 360 13.37 21.35 3.90
N GLN A 361 13.13 21.29 5.20
CA GLN A 361 13.99 21.95 6.18
C GLN A 361 15.41 21.34 6.21
N LEU A 362 15.52 20.02 6.06
CA LEU A 362 16.83 19.34 5.96
C LEU A 362 17.60 19.84 4.74
N PHE A 363 16.99 19.86 3.56
CA PHE A 363 17.65 20.34 2.33
C PHE A 363 18.02 21.83 2.39
N THR A 364 17.23 22.64 3.10
CA THR A 364 17.55 24.09 3.26
C THR A 364 18.69 24.33 4.24
N ARG A 365 18.94 23.44 5.21
CA ARG A 365 19.95 23.63 6.26
C ARG A 365 21.24 22.85 6.04
N THR A 366 21.21 21.75 5.28
CA THR A 366 22.30 20.80 5.20
C THR A 366 23.01 20.86 3.85
N ASN A 367 24.27 21.25 3.85
CA ASN A 367 25.13 21.24 2.65
C ASN A 367 25.85 19.90 2.42
N GLN A 368 25.55 18.85 3.22
CA GLN A 368 26.27 17.58 3.17
C GLN A 368 25.52 16.54 2.32
N ALA A 369 26.00 16.29 1.12
CA ALA A 369 25.43 15.31 0.19
C ALA A 369 25.31 13.88 0.77
N LEU A 370 26.29 13.46 1.58
CA LEU A 370 26.31 12.14 2.23
C LEU A 370 25.24 11.99 3.30
N THR A 371 24.94 13.05 4.06
CA THR A 371 23.89 13.03 5.09
C THR A 371 22.51 12.87 4.46
N VAL A 372 22.25 13.62 3.38
CA VAL A 372 20.99 13.52 2.64
C VAL A 372 20.81 12.14 2.01
N ALA A 373 21.88 11.56 1.44
CA ALA A 373 21.85 10.22 0.85
C ALA A 373 21.47 9.12 1.87
N LYS A 374 21.89 9.25 3.12
CA LYS A 374 21.51 8.30 4.18
C LYS A 374 20.00 8.33 4.44
N TYR A 375 19.39 9.51 4.54
CA TYR A 375 17.95 9.63 4.77
C TYR A 375 17.11 9.09 3.61
N PHE A 376 17.61 9.14 2.38
CA PHE A 376 16.96 8.55 1.20
C PHE A 376 16.65 7.06 1.36
N PHE A 377 17.52 6.29 2.00
CA PHE A 377 17.30 4.86 2.25
C PHE A 377 16.67 4.57 3.61
N ILE A 378 17.03 5.32 4.63
CA ILE A 378 16.59 5.06 6.00
C ILE A 378 15.10 5.37 6.17
N VAL A 379 14.62 6.51 5.65
CA VAL A 379 13.23 6.92 5.88
C VAL A 379 12.22 5.92 5.29
N PRO A 380 12.29 5.52 4.02
CA PRO A 380 11.36 4.51 3.49
C PRO A 380 11.46 3.16 4.20
N ALA A 381 12.68 2.74 4.59
CA ALA A 381 12.87 1.49 5.34
C ALA A 381 12.20 1.53 6.71
N VAL A 382 12.30 2.66 7.43
CA VAL A 382 11.63 2.85 8.72
C VAL A 382 10.11 2.88 8.56
N LEU A 383 9.60 3.55 7.53
CA LEU A 383 8.16 3.58 7.25
C LEU A 383 7.61 2.18 6.94
N LEU A 384 8.32 1.40 6.12
CA LEU A 384 7.96 0.02 5.84
C LEU A 384 8.00 -0.84 7.11
N ALA A 385 9.02 -0.67 7.96
CA ALA A 385 9.11 -1.38 9.22
C ALA A 385 7.94 -1.04 10.17
N ILE A 386 7.53 0.24 10.24
CA ILE A 386 6.36 0.67 11.02
C ILE A 386 5.09 0.00 10.47
N SER A 387 4.90 -0.02 9.16
CA SER A 387 3.75 -0.68 8.53
C SER A 387 3.72 -2.18 8.84
N LEU A 388 4.85 -2.88 8.73
CA LEU A 388 4.97 -4.31 9.06
C LEU A 388 4.70 -4.60 10.54
N LEU A 389 5.22 -3.75 11.43
CA LEU A 389 4.99 -3.89 12.87
C LEU A 389 3.53 -3.65 13.23
N SER A 390 2.87 -2.66 12.62
CA SER A 390 1.47 -2.35 12.93
C SER A 390 0.56 -3.56 12.73
N VAL A 391 0.66 -4.24 11.58
CA VAL A 391 -0.15 -5.43 11.25
C VAL A 391 0.32 -6.71 11.95
N SER A 392 1.51 -6.67 12.58
CA SER A 392 2.05 -7.84 13.30
C SER A 392 1.65 -7.85 14.77
N VAL A 393 1.51 -6.68 15.39
CA VAL A 393 1.26 -6.57 16.84
C VAL A 393 -0.14 -6.08 17.19
N SER A 394 -0.91 -5.62 16.20
CA SER A 394 -2.27 -5.10 16.41
C SER A 394 -3.14 -5.32 15.16
N ASP A 395 -4.45 -5.10 15.31
CA ASP A 395 -5.40 -5.09 14.19
C ASP A 395 -5.45 -3.71 13.49
N LEU A 396 -4.53 -2.79 13.82
CA LEU A 396 -4.42 -1.49 13.18
C LEU A 396 -3.51 -1.60 11.95
N LEU A 397 -4.04 -1.32 10.77
CA LEU A 397 -3.25 -1.18 9.55
C LEU A 397 -2.77 0.26 9.41
N VAL A 398 -1.47 0.47 9.56
CA VAL A 398 -0.79 1.73 9.25
C VAL A 398 -0.03 1.53 7.94
N ASP A 399 -0.69 1.74 6.81
CA ASP A 399 -0.03 1.64 5.50
C ASP A 399 0.64 2.97 5.15
N LEU A 400 1.96 2.96 5.17
CA LEU A 400 2.81 4.12 4.84
C LEU A 400 3.47 3.99 3.47
N SER A 401 2.98 3.13 2.59
CA SER A 401 3.53 2.93 1.24
C SER A 401 3.45 4.21 0.39
N VAL A 402 2.29 4.88 0.38
CA VAL A 402 2.11 6.15 -0.35
C VAL A 402 3.01 7.25 0.23
N PRO A 403 3.02 7.54 1.54
CA PRO A 403 4.00 8.45 2.13
C PRO A 403 5.46 8.10 1.82
N ALA A 404 5.80 6.82 1.84
CA ALA A 404 7.17 6.38 1.51
C ALA A 404 7.52 6.69 0.05
N ALA A 405 6.62 6.41 -0.89
CA ALA A 405 6.81 6.71 -2.31
C ALA A 405 6.88 8.23 -2.56
N VAL A 406 6.01 9.01 -1.93
CA VAL A 406 5.97 10.48 -2.02
C VAL A 406 7.27 11.09 -1.49
N VAL A 407 7.72 10.68 -0.30
CA VAL A 407 8.98 11.16 0.28
C VAL A 407 10.18 10.75 -0.57
N LEU A 408 10.20 9.52 -1.08
CA LEU A 408 11.25 9.03 -1.98
C LEU A 408 11.30 9.86 -3.28
N GLY A 409 10.14 10.14 -3.88
CA GLY A 409 10.00 11.03 -5.02
C GLY A 409 10.52 12.43 -4.71
N TYR A 410 10.08 13.01 -3.60
CA TYR A 410 10.56 14.31 -3.14
C TYR A 410 12.10 14.34 -3.00
N PHE A 411 12.69 13.36 -2.31
CA PHE A 411 14.14 13.26 -2.17
C PHE A 411 14.86 13.15 -3.52
N THR A 412 14.29 12.38 -4.44
CA THR A 412 14.86 12.22 -5.80
C THR A 412 14.89 13.56 -6.52
N PHE A 413 13.78 14.29 -6.58
CA PHE A 413 13.71 15.59 -7.26
C PHE A 413 14.52 16.67 -6.55
N ALA A 414 14.48 16.71 -5.21
CA ALA A 414 15.30 17.63 -4.43
C ALA A 414 16.79 17.36 -4.63
N LYS A 415 17.20 16.09 -4.68
CA LYS A 415 18.60 15.71 -4.93
C LYS A 415 19.02 16.00 -6.36
N LEU A 416 18.14 15.77 -7.32
CA LEU A 416 18.40 16.11 -8.72
C LEU A 416 18.63 17.60 -8.89
N PHE A 417 17.82 18.43 -8.26
CA PHE A 417 18.01 19.88 -8.24
C PHE A 417 19.34 20.27 -7.59
N ASP A 418 19.62 19.74 -6.39
CA ASP A 418 20.87 19.99 -5.66
C ASP A 418 22.10 19.61 -6.49
N THR A 419 22.05 18.44 -7.17
CA THR A 419 23.14 17.97 -8.02
C THR A 419 23.32 18.87 -9.25
N ASN A 420 22.24 19.32 -9.88
CA ASN A 420 22.30 20.20 -11.03
C ASN A 420 22.82 21.59 -10.64
N VAL A 421 22.36 22.15 -9.52
CA VAL A 421 22.88 23.43 -9.00
C VAL A 421 24.35 23.31 -8.64
N ARG A 422 24.75 22.26 -7.93
CA ARG A 422 26.16 22.01 -7.60
C ARG A 422 26.98 21.68 -8.84
N GLY A 423 26.45 20.91 -9.77
CA GLY A 423 27.09 20.61 -11.04
C GLY A 423 27.31 21.87 -11.90
N PHE A 424 26.34 22.78 -11.90
CA PHE A 424 26.47 24.10 -12.52
C PHE A 424 27.62 24.90 -11.86
N ILE A 425 27.61 24.98 -10.52
CA ILE A 425 28.63 25.66 -9.74
C ILE A 425 30.01 25.00 -9.96
N ALA A 426 30.07 23.66 -9.96
CA ALA A 426 31.31 22.90 -10.14
C ALA A 426 31.81 22.86 -11.59
N GLY A 427 31.06 23.38 -12.52
CA GLY A 427 31.42 23.28 -13.94
C GLY A 427 31.29 21.86 -14.51
N THR A 428 30.57 20.95 -13.87
CA THR A 428 30.43 19.53 -14.26
C THR A 428 29.02 19.11 -14.65
N GLY A 429 28.00 19.95 -14.39
CA GLY A 429 26.60 19.65 -14.73
C GLY A 429 26.21 20.06 -16.16
N PRO A 430 24.97 19.75 -16.59
CA PRO A 430 24.49 20.11 -17.93
C PRO A 430 24.51 21.62 -18.22
N PHE A 431 24.47 22.46 -17.19
CA PHE A 431 24.60 23.91 -17.30
C PHE A 431 26.06 24.40 -17.29
N ALA A 432 27.00 23.55 -16.96
CA ALA A 432 28.42 23.88 -16.88
C ALA A 432 29.01 24.27 -18.24
N ALA A 433 28.48 23.73 -19.34
CA ALA A 433 28.90 24.09 -20.68
C ALA A 433 28.61 25.57 -20.97
N THR A 434 27.47 26.09 -20.53
CA THR A 434 27.10 27.51 -20.73
C THR A 434 28.00 28.43 -19.91
N VAL A 435 28.29 28.05 -18.64
CA VAL A 435 29.18 28.83 -17.78
C VAL A 435 30.62 28.78 -18.33
N ARG A 436 31.10 27.63 -18.80
CA ARG A 436 32.39 27.52 -19.42
C ARG A 436 32.50 28.30 -20.72
N GLU A 437 31.45 28.31 -21.54
CA GLU A 437 31.41 29.11 -22.76
C GLU A 437 31.41 30.62 -22.44
N ALA A 438 30.57 31.04 -21.48
CA ALA A 438 30.54 32.41 -21.00
C ALA A 438 31.86 32.79 -20.31
N ALA A 439 32.41 31.93 -19.47
CA ALA A 439 33.68 32.12 -18.81
C ALA A 439 34.85 32.16 -19.83
N GLY A 440 34.82 31.31 -20.86
CA GLY A 440 35.79 31.33 -21.95
C GLY A 440 35.79 32.66 -22.71
N LYS A 441 34.60 33.21 -23.01
CA LYS A 441 34.47 34.54 -23.66
C LYS A 441 34.95 35.68 -22.77
N LEU A 442 34.75 35.56 -21.44
CA LEU A 442 35.13 36.57 -20.46
C LEU A 442 36.48 36.28 -19.80
N GLN A 443 37.16 35.19 -20.17
CA GLN A 443 38.39 34.70 -19.54
C GLN A 443 38.26 34.50 -18.01
N ILE A 444 37.14 33.93 -17.58
CA ILE A 444 36.84 33.64 -16.19
C ILE A 444 36.91 32.13 -15.99
N ALA A 445 37.55 31.65 -14.94
CA ALA A 445 37.49 30.28 -14.48
C ALA A 445 36.72 30.22 -13.16
N CYS A 446 35.84 29.27 -13.05
CA CYS A 446 35.00 29.05 -11.87
C CYS A 446 35.37 27.72 -11.22
N LEU A 447 35.86 27.76 -9.97
CA LEU A 447 36.36 26.60 -9.24
C LEU A 447 35.58 26.45 -7.92
N PRO A 448 34.83 25.39 -7.75
CA PRO A 448 34.19 25.09 -6.46
C PRO A 448 35.20 24.42 -5.53
N LEU A 449 35.24 24.88 -4.31
CA LEU A 449 36.11 24.38 -3.26
C LEU A 449 35.32 24.07 -2.01
N SER A 450 35.62 22.95 -1.38
CA SER A 450 35.07 22.61 -0.09
C SER A 450 36.21 22.50 0.91
N VAL A 451 36.26 23.42 1.88
CA VAL A 451 37.29 23.42 2.92
C VAL A 451 36.60 23.33 4.26
N SER A 452 36.85 22.26 4.98
CA SER A 452 36.19 21.95 6.26
C SER A 452 34.66 21.95 6.11
N ARG A 453 33.96 22.92 6.70
CA ARG A 453 32.49 23.07 6.60
C ARG A 453 32.04 24.22 5.71
N THR A 454 32.99 24.89 5.06
CA THR A 454 32.73 26.06 4.21
C THR A 454 32.91 25.68 2.74
N GLN A 455 31.89 25.97 1.94
CA GLN A 455 31.94 25.84 0.49
C GLN A 455 32.31 27.19 -0.09
N VAL A 456 33.39 27.24 -0.86
CA VAL A 456 33.93 28.45 -1.48
C VAL A 456 33.85 28.33 -2.99
N LEU A 457 33.33 29.31 -3.67
CA LEU A 457 33.40 29.45 -5.11
C LEU A 457 34.48 30.49 -5.46
N ALA A 458 35.50 30.03 -6.16
CA ALA A 458 36.53 30.90 -6.67
C ALA A 458 36.24 31.31 -8.12
N LEU A 459 36.17 32.59 -8.38
CA LEU A 459 36.07 33.17 -9.71
C LEU A 459 37.43 33.74 -10.08
N LEU A 460 38.04 33.18 -11.12
CA LEU A 460 39.33 33.65 -11.66
C LEU A 460 39.05 34.52 -12.88
N VAL A 461 39.42 35.79 -12.81
CA VAL A 461 39.18 36.77 -13.85
C VAL A 461 40.52 37.30 -14.37
N LYS A 462 40.72 37.27 -15.70
CA LYS A 462 41.93 37.81 -16.31
C LYS A 462 41.91 39.34 -16.21
N ARG A 463 43.04 39.92 -15.79
CA ARG A 463 43.19 41.39 -15.67
C ARG A 463 42.95 42.06 -17.04
N GLY A 464 42.10 43.09 -17.08
CA GLY A 464 41.73 43.76 -18.33
C GLY A 464 40.47 43.18 -19.01
N SER A 465 39.88 42.11 -18.50
CA SER A 465 38.56 41.66 -18.95
C SER A 465 37.49 42.70 -18.64
N PRO A 466 36.43 42.85 -19.48
CA PRO A 466 35.35 43.80 -19.25
C PRO A 466 34.47 43.38 -18.07
N VAL A 467 34.98 43.57 -16.86
CA VAL A 467 34.37 43.16 -15.58
C VAL A 467 32.94 43.70 -15.42
N LYS A 468 32.65 44.90 -15.98
CA LYS A 468 31.33 45.53 -15.89
C LYS A 468 30.18 44.74 -16.55
N LEU A 469 30.48 43.85 -17.50
CA LEU A 469 29.45 43.09 -18.24
C LEU A 469 28.92 41.90 -17.49
N TRP A 470 29.69 41.32 -16.57
CA TRP A 470 29.30 40.12 -15.82
C TRP A 470 29.11 40.35 -14.32
N GLU A 471 29.50 41.54 -13.81
CA GLU A 471 29.37 41.89 -12.39
C GLU A 471 27.90 41.78 -11.82
N PRO A 472 26.85 42.17 -12.57
CA PRO A 472 25.47 41.98 -12.11
C PRO A 472 25.09 40.52 -12.02
N GLU A 473 25.55 39.67 -12.94
CA GLU A 473 25.27 38.24 -12.94
C GLU A 473 25.99 37.53 -11.79
N CYS A 474 27.25 37.87 -11.57
CA CYS A 474 28.04 37.37 -10.45
C CYS A 474 27.54 37.87 -9.09
N ALA A 475 27.07 39.08 -8.99
CA ALA A 475 26.44 39.58 -7.75
C ALA A 475 25.16 38.85 -7.41
N GLY A 476 24.33 38.50 -8.42
CA GLY A 476 23.15 37.65 -8.26
C GLY A 476 23.52 36.25 -7.79
N LEU A 477 24.48 35.63 -8.43
CA LEU A 477 25.03 34.32 -8.05
C LEU A 477 25.62 34.34 -6.63
N GLY A 478 26.40 35.37 -6.30
CA GLY A 478 26.99 35.54 -4.98
C GLY A 478 25.94 35.61 -3.85
N LYS A 479 24.82 36.29 -4.07
CA LYS A 479 23.71 36.32 -3.09
C LYS A 479 23.08 34.95 -2.90
N ILE A 480 22.89 34.19 -3.96
CA ILE A 480 22.31 32.85 -3.92
C ILE A 480 23.25 31.91 -3.15
N TRP A 481 24.54 31.99 -3.41
CA TRP A 481 25.54 31.14 -2.75
C TRP A 481 25.79 31.53 -1.30
N ALA A 482 25.83 32.82 -0.99
CA ALA A 482 25.89 33.29 0.39
C ALA A 482 24.68 32.79 1.21
N ALA A 483 23.50 32.77 0.61
CA ALA A 483 22.30 32.20 1.23
C ALA A 483 22.42 30.67 1.49
N GLN A 484 23.27 29.96 0.73
CA GLN A 484 23.56 28.53 0.89
C GLN A 484 24.82 28.27 1.73
N GLY A 485 25.46 29.28 2.29
CA GLY A 485 26.67 29.15 3.08
C GLY A 485 27.98 29.15 2.28
N TRP A 486 27.92 29.54 1.01
CA TRP A 486 29.10 29.70 0.17
C TRP A 486 29.72 31.08 0.33
N VAL A 487 31.05 31.15 0.27
CA VAL A 487 31.82 32.38 0.23
C VAL A 487 32.33 32.56 -1.20
N LEU A 488 32.03 33.73 -1.78
CA LEU A 488 32.49 34.09 -3.12
C LEU A 488 33.84 34.81 -3.01
N TRP A 489 34.84 34.28 -3.72
CA TRP A 489 36.15 34.86 -3.82
C TRP A 489 36.44 35.18 -5.29
N ARG A 490 37.11 36.32 -5.54
CA ARG A 490 37.51 36.79 -6.87
C ARG A 490 39.01 36.90 -6.92
N TRP A 491 39.60 36.39 -7.98
CA TRP A 491 40.99 36.58 -8.30
C TRP A 491 41.12 37.17 -9.69
N PHE A 492 41.97 38.16 -9.85
CA PHE A 492 42.27 38.79 -11.13
C PHE A 492 43.57 38.22 -11.63
N LEU A 493 43.58 37.71 -12.85
CA LEU A 493 44.77 37.25 -13.55
C LEU A 493 45.37 38.39 -14.35
N PRO A 494 46.71 38.61 -14.40
CA PRO A 494 47.37 39.57 -15.29
C PRO A 494 47.00 39.31 -16.76
N ALA A 495 47.01 40.36 -17.60
CA ALA A 495 46.59 40.26 -18.99
C ALA A 495 47.42 39.31 -19.85
N ASP A 496 48.67 39.11 -19.47
CA ASP A 496 49.71 38.33 -20.09
C ASP A 496 50.02 37.01 -19.36
N ALA A 497 49.30 36.69 -18.31
CA ALA A 497 49.50 35.47 -17.57
C ALA A 497 49.17 34.23 -18.42
N THR A 498 50.11 33.32 -18.53
CA THR A 498 49.86 31.94 -18.91
C THR A 498 49.17 31.22 -17.74
N PRO A 499 48.31 30.22 -17.97
CA PRO A 499 47.43 29.63 -16.93
C PRO A 499 48.13 29.10 -15.68
N ALA A 500 49.44 29.20 -15.56
CA ALA A 500 50.23 28.66 -14.47
C ALA A 500 51.05 29.68 -13.67
N SER A 501 51.17 30.96 -14.06
CA SER A 501 52.25 31.75 -13.51
C SER A 501 51.92 32.96 -12.65
N ASP A 502 50.88 33.75 -12.84
CA ASP A 502 50.72 34.96 -12.00
C ASP A 502 49.25 35.28 -11.68
N LEU A 503 48.83 34.96 -10.47
CA LEU A 503 47.56 35.36 -9.91
C LEU A 503 47.76 36.60 -9.03
N ASP A 504 47.20 37.72 -9.44
CA ASP A 504 47.11 38.92 -8.61
C ASP A 504 45.78 38.88 -7.85
N ILE A 505 45.85 38.79 -6.53
CA ILE A 505 44.69 38.68 -5.66
C ILE A 505 44.33 40.09 -5.19
N GLU A 506 43.26 40.65 -5.71
CA GLU A 506 42.85 42.02 -5.41
C GLU A 506 42.09 42.17 -4.08
N TRP A 507 41.91 41.11 -3.30
CA TRP A 507 41.50 41.22 -1.91
C TRP A 507 42.72 41.19 -1.01
N SER A 508 43.06 42.36 -0.53
CA SER A 508 44.34 42.76 0.05
C SER A 508 44.86 42.00 1.25
N ASP A 509 44.20 40.96 1.68
CA ASP A 509 44.49 40.33 2.97
C ASP A 509 44.83 38.83 2.93
N VAL A 510 44.93 38.22 1.77
CA VAL A 510 45.31 36.82 1.65
C VAL A 510 46.79 36.72 1.26
N PRO A 511 47.66 36.19 2.11
CA PRO A 511 49.08 36.01 1.74
C PRO A 511 49.19 35.02 0.58
N VAL A 512 49.84 35.42 -0.47
CA VAL A 512 50.22 34.54 -1.57
C VAL A 512 51.34 33.66 -1.07
N SER A 513 51.13 32.37 -0.93
CA SER A 513 52.21 31.42 -0.66
C SER A 513 52.89 31.10 -1.98
N GLU A 514 54.12 31.59 -2.18
CA GLU A 514 54.96 31.14 -3.25
C GLU A 514 55.32 29.66 -3.06
N ALA A 515 55.13 28.85 -4.09
CA ALA A 515 55.67 27.50 -4.08
C ALA A 515 57.20 27.57 -4.10
N GLN A 516 57.88 26.66 -3.40
CA GLN A 516 59.37 26.65 -3.25
C GLN A 516 60.15 26.55 -4.59
N ASP A 517 59.46 26.29 -5.68
CA ASP A 517 59.99 26.17 -7.05
C ASP A 517 59.69 27.39 -7.93
N GLY A 518 59.13 28.47 -7.37
CA GLY A 518 58.75 29.65 -8.14
C GLY A 518 57.47 29.47 -8.99
N SER A 519 56.84 28.31 -8.95
CA SER A 519 55.55 28.09 -9.59
C SER A 519 54.43 28.42 -8.63
N PHE A 520 53.49 29.24 -9.06
CA PHE A 520 52.29 29.58 -8.27
C PHE A 520 51.34 28.40 -8.26
N SER A 521 51.17 27.76 -7.11
CA SER A 521 50.16 26.72 -6.95
C SER A 521 48.79 27.34 -6.68
N LEU A 522 47.96 27.40 -7.71
CA LEU A 522 46.57 27.82 -7.62
C LEU A 522 45.81 27.06 -6.48
N ALA A 523 46.09 25.78 -6.35
CA ALA A 523 45.48 24.94 -5.31
C ALA A 523 45.92 25.39 -3.89
N ALA A 524 47.19 25.80 -3.70
CA ALA A 524 47.66 26.29 -2.40
C ALA A 524 47.07 27.65 -2.03
N ALA A 525 46.98 28.59 -3.00
CA ALA A 525 46.37 29.90 -2.79
C ALA A 525 44.88 29.77 -2.43
N ILE A 526 44.18 28.91 -3.14
CA ILE A 526 42.77 28.63 -2.89
C ILE A 526 42.58 27.98 -1.52
N ALA A 527 43.40 27.02 -1.13
CA ALA A 527 43.37 26.38 0.19
C ALA A 527 43.63 27.38 1.32
N THR A 528 44.60 28.31 1.13
CA THR A 528 44.92 29.37 2.10
C THR A 528 43.77 30.36 2.26
N ALA A 529 43.17 30.81 1.15
CA ALA A 529 42.03 31.70 1.14
C ALA A 529 40.81 31.07 1.82
N ALA A 530 40.57 29.81 1.53
CA ALA A 530 39.46 29.08 2.15
C ALA A 530 39.69 28.83 3.66
N ALA A 531 40.91 28.58 4.09
CA ALA A 531 41.27 28.45 5.50
C ALA A 531 41.09 29.77 6.28
N LYS A 532 41.41 30.92 5.66
CA LYS A 532 41.16 32.24 6.27
C LYS A 532 39.70 32.54 6.38
N ALA A 533 38.88 32.30 5.34
CA ALA A 533 37.45 32.48 5.38
C ALA A 533 36.73 31.59 6.43
N ALA A 534 37.30 30.41 6.70
CA ALA A 534 36.79 29.52 7.74
C ALA A 534 37.09 30.05 9.16
N ARG A 535 38.20 30.75 9.37
CA ARG A 535 38.58 31.36 10.65
C ARG A 535 37.79 32.63 10.97
N GLU A 536 37.38 33.40 9.97
CA GLU A 536 36.59 34.63 10.15
C GLU A 536 35.09 34.34 10.45
N LYS A 537 34.65 33.09 10.32
CA LYS A 537 33.31 32.64 10.64
C LYS A 537 33.17 31.97 12.02
N GLN A 538 34.30 31.74 12.71
CA GLN A 538 34.35 31.32 14.12
C GLN A 538 34.40 32.51 15.06
#